data_a4dbb19d49b19475cad113920e543a8d
#
_entry.id   a4dbb19d49b19475cad113920e543a8d
#
_cell.length_a   1.000
_cell.length_b   1.000
_cell.length_c   1.000
_cell.angle_alpha   90.00
_cell.angle_beta   90.00
_cell.angle_gamma   90.00
#
_symmetry.space_group_name_H-M   'P 1'
#
loop_
_entity.id
_entity.type
_entity.pdbx_description
1 polymer ?
#
loop_
_entity_poly.entity_id
_entity_poly.type
_entity_poly.pdbx_seq_one_letter_code
_entity_poly.pdbx_strand_id
1 'polypeptide(L)'
;MNTPPLISSSKLPPRKRSIITGLSGNEMYCLQLKGLRPGELVIGNSVHSLGVIGGIGAKLQGAFGGEVTQVTDIISEGRHASFERMLREAEQRGGIGITGVTNELTHFKGNIEFLSVASALHGAEDNPEQIGFSSSGNGQELYCLMDAGYQPLKFVFGNVAYSIGLGGGLLGGLKSLGRGEIREYSDVFNATRHLALQRIVQDAQSVGANAVLGIETRIMGFQGVHEMLMLGTAAHHPALPPQCTQVPVTSDLTCEEMWNLASMGYAPLKLVLGTAVYSLGLIGGLKAMLKSFVRGEISDLTSLIYEAREHALGLIRAEAEALGAEDVVGIRTHIHELGNLIEFMAIGTAVKRLPGITTVTPTLPPQAIIKDKDTWISATDMLNVQATGTQE
;
A
#
# COMPACT_ATOMS: atom_id res chain seq x y z
N MET A 1 5.58 25.51 -30.49
CA MET A 1 5.92 24.56 -29.41
C MET A 1 7.00 25.21 -28.56
N ASN A 2 6.62 25.83 -27.44
CA ASN A 2 7.60 26.41 -26.51
C ASN A 2 8.08 25.29 -25.58
N THR A 3 9.29 24.81 -25.82
CA THR A 3 9.99 23.95 -24.86
C THR A 3 10.14 24.74 -23.56
N PRO A 4 9.73 24.20 -22.40
CA PRO A 4 9.95 24.91 -21.14
C PRO A 4 11.46 25.15 -20.98
N PRO A 5 11.88 26.31 -20.43
CA PRO A 5 13.27 26.62 -20.29
C PRO A 5 13.93 25.57 -19.40
N LEU A 6 14.94 24.90 -19.94
CA LEU A 6 15.82 24.05 -19.14
C LEU A 6 16.37 24.91 -18.00
N ILE A 7 16.02 24.58 -16.77
CA ILE A 7 16.60 25.24 -15.59
C ILE A 7 18.09 24.97 -15.67
N SER A 8 18.84 26.03 -15.88
CA SER A 8 20.31 25.95 -16.00
C SER A 8 20.86 25.27 -14.76
N SER A 9 21.59 24.18 -14.95
CA SER A 9 22.28 23.43 -13.87
C SER A 9 23.28 24.30 -13.08
N SER A 10 23.53 25.54 -13.53
CA SER A 10 24.44 26.50 -12.92
C SER A 10 23.90 27.16 -11.63
N LYS A 11 22.65 26.96 -11.24
CA LYS A 11 22.05 27.61 -10.05
C LYS A 11 22.22 26.87 -8.74
N LEU A 12 22.65 25.60 -8.78
CA LEU A 12 22.83 24.82 -7.54
C LEU A 12 24.30 24.92 -7.08
N PRO A 13 24.57 25.20 -5.80
CA PRO A 13 25.93 25.25 -5.28
C PRO A 13 26.60 23.88 -5.43
N PRO A 14 27.92 23.84 -5.73
CA PRO A 14 28.65 22.60 -5.87
C PRO A 14 28.67 21.83 -4.54
N ARG A 15 28.47 20.51 -4.60
CA ARG A 15 28.52 19.62 -3.44
C ARG A 15 29.95 19.54 -2.90
N LYS A 16 30.10 19.59 -1.58
CA LYS A 16 31.42 19.48 -0.92
C LYS A 16 31.99 18.06 -0.96
N ARG A 17 31.13 17.00 -1.08
CA ARG A 17 31.52 15.59 -1.13
C ARG A 17 30.49 14.76 -1.92
N SER A 18 30.90 13.57 -2.37
CA SER A 18 29.99 12.60 -2.97
C SER A 18 28.95 12.13 -1.96
N ILE A 19 27.74 11.89 -2.42
CA ILE A 19 26.66 11.29 -1.63
C ILE A 19 26.37 9.88 -2.14
N ILE A 20 25.87 9.04 -1.26
CA ILE A 20 25.28 7.75 -1.60
C ILE A 20 23.77 7.93 -1.48
N THR A 21 23.05 7.76 -2.58
CA THR A 21 21.60 7.96 -2.63
C THR A 21 20.91 6.73 -3.23
N GLY A 22 19.67 6.47 -2.83
CA GLY A 22 18.82 5.46 -3.46
C GLY A 22 18.14 5.94 -4.75
N LEU A 23 18.29 7.25 -5.10
CA LEU A 23 17.63 7.83 -6.27
C LEU A 23 18.32 7.43 -7.57
N SER A 24 17.54 7.05 -8.56
CA SER A 24 17.97 6.86 -9.94
C SER A 24 18.25 8.21 -10.64
N GLY A 25 18.92 8.16 -11.80
CA GLY A 25 19.16 9.37 -12.60
C GLY A 25 17.85 10.04 -13.06
N ASN A 26 16.82 9.27 -13.37
CA ASN A 26 15.50 9.79 -13.74
C ASN A 26 14.83 10.51 -12.57
N GLU A 27 14.88 9.93 -11.38
CA GLU A 27 14.33 10.56 -10.18
C GLU A 27 15.06 11.87 -9.85
N MET A 28 16.40 11.87 -9.94
CA MET A 28 17.20 13.06 -9.74
C MET A 28 16.82 14.20 -10.70
N TYR A 29 16.55 13.85 -11.96
CA TYR A 29 16.11 14.83 -12.97
C TYR A 29 14.72 15.38 -12.62
N CYS A 30 13.76 14.54 -12.30
CA CYS A 30 12.40 14.94 -11.93
C CYS A 30 12.39 15.84 -10.68
N LEU A 31 13.16 15.49 -9.67
CA LEU A 31 13.30 16.28 -8.44
C LEU A 31 13.94 17.66 -8.72
N GLN A 32 14.93 17.70 -9.61
CA GLN A 32 15.56 18.98 -10.00
C GLN A 32 14.55 19.93 -10.67
N LEU A 33 13.60 19.43 -11.45
CA LEU A 33 12.52 20.23 -12.03
C LEU A 33 11.61 20.89 -10.97
N LYS A 34 11.56 20.31 -9.77
CA LYS A 34 10.83 20.85 -8.61
C LYS A 34 11.73 21.65 -7.64
N GLY A 35 12.98 21.93 -8.02
CA GLY A 35 13.92 22.67 -7.19
C GLY A 35 14.52 21.87 -6.04
N LEU A 36 14.36 20.54 -6.06
CA LEU A 36 14.90 19.64 -5.05
C LEU A 36 16.22 19.03 -5.50
N ARG A 37 17.14 18.84 -4.56
CA ARG A 37 18.44 18.19 -4.79
C ARG A 37 18.46 16.85 -4.06
N PRO A 38 19.03 15.80 -4.67
CA PRO A 38 19.20 14.51 -4.01
C PRO A 38 20.16 14.65 -2.82
N GLY A 39 19.76 14.03 -1.71
CA GLY A 39 20.57 13.82 -0.52
C GLY A 39 21.01 12.36 -0.39
N GLU A 40 21.45 12.01 0.80
CA GLU A 40 21.97 10.68 1.12
C GLU A 40 20.82 9.68 1.37
N LEU A 41 21.13 8.41 1.18
CA LEU A 41 20.29 7.32 1.68
C LEU A 41 20.23 7.39 3.19
N VAL A 42 19.03 7.27 3.77
CA VAL A 42 18.78 7.30 5.20
C VAL A 42 18.04 6.04 5.64
N ILE A 43 18.41 5.53 6.81
CA ILE A 43 17.97 4.22 7.30
C ILE A 43 17.58 4.32 8.78
N GLY A 44 16.49 3.67 9.13
CA GLY A 44 16.11 3.45 10.52
C GLY A 44 15.65 2.03 10.71
N ASN A 45 16.08 1.37 11.79
CA ASN A 45 15.64 0.02 12.12
C ASN A 45 15.16 -0.10 13.55
N SER A 46 14.32 -1.09 13.80
CA SER A 46 13.86 -1.48 15.13
C SER A 46 13.73 -3.00 15.17
N VAL A 47 14.28 -3.63 16.21
CA VAL A 47 14.26 -5.09 16.34
C VAL A 47 13.47 -5.48 17.58
N HIS A 48 12.48 -6.36 17.40
CA HIS A 48 11.62 -6.86 18.47
C HIS A 48 11.70 -8.38 18.58
N SER A 49 11.61 -8.91 19.80
CA SER A 49 11.61 -10.34 20.02
C SER A 49 10.27 -10.97 19.64
N LEU A 50 10.31 -12.05 18.85
CA LEU A 50 9.13 -12.86 18.51
C LEU A 50 8.53 -13.61 19.71
N GLY A 51 9.27 -13.78 20.80
CA GLY A 51 8.79 -14.49 22.00
C GLY A 51 7.49 -13.94 22.57
N VAL A 52 7.28 -12.63 22.44
CA VAL A 52 6.03 -11.96 22.85
C VAL A 52 4.89 -12.32 21.89
N ILE A 53 5.13 -12.27 20.58
CA ILE A 53 4.12 -12.51 19.53
C ILE A 53 3.76 -14.00 19.47
N GLY A 54 4.73 -14.90 19.58
CA GLY A 54 4.50 -16.35 19.57
C GLY A 54 3.66 -16.82 20.77
N GLY A 55 3.84 -16.21 21.94
CA GLY A 55 3.01 -16.47 23.13
C GLY A 55 1.56 -16.00 22.96
N ILE A 56 1.34 -14.92 22.23
CA ILE A 56 0.00 -14.39 21.90
C ILE A 56 -0.66 -15.27 20.84
N GLY A 57 0.06 -15.64 19.76
CA GLY A 57 -0.45 -16.48 18.69
C GLY A 57 -0.92 -17.87 19.17
N ALA A 58 -0.20 -18.48 20.13
CA ALA A 58 -0.59 -19.75 20.72
C ALA A 58 -1.89 -19.65 21.55
N LYS A 59 -2.17 -18.51 22.20
CA LYS A 59 -3.43 -18.26 22.93
C LYS A 59 -4.61 -17.97 22.00
N LEU A 60 -4.35 -17.49 20.78
CA LEU A 60 -5.36 -17.06 19.81
C LEU A 60 -5.85 -18.20 18.92
N GLN A 61 -5.23 -19.37 18.94
CA GLN A 61 -5.66 -20.54 18.17
C GLN A 61 -7.10 -21.01 18.51
N GLY A 62 -7.69 -20.48 19.57
CA GLY A 62 -9.09 -20.77 19.97
C GLY A 62 -10.06 -19.59 19.81
N ALA A 63 -9.61 -18.42 19.36
CA ALA A 63 -10.46 -17.24 19.22
C ALA A 63 -11.15 -17.19 17.84
N PHE A 64 -12.36 -16.62 17.83
CA PHE A 64 -13.07 -16.27 16.59
C PHE A 64 -12.17 -15.32 15.76
N GLY A 65 -12.12 -15.50 14.43
CA GLY A 65 -11.33 -14.67 13.53
C GLY A 65 -11.57 -13.15 13.73
N GLY A 66 -10.60 -12.34 13.34
CA GLY A 66 -10.68 -10.89 13.46
C GLY A 66 -9.34 -10.27 13.90
N GLU A 67 -9.35 -8.98 14.26
CA GLU A 67 -8.16 -8.28 14.67
C GLU A 67 -7.54 -8.85 15.95
N VAL A 68 -6.21 -8.93 15.94
CA VAL A 68 -5.36 -9.27 17.08
C VAL A 68 -4.65 -8.00 17.54
N THR A 69 -5.37 -7.16 18.28
CA THR A 69 -4.94 -5.79 18.66
C THR A 69 -3.53 -5.76 19.25
N GLN A 70 -3.19 -6.69 20.16
CA GLN A 70 -1.85 -6.72 20.78
C GLN A 70 -0.73 -6.93 19.74
N VAL A 71 -0.96 -7.75 18.71
CA VAL A 71 0.02 -7.95 17.64
C VAL A 71 0.05 -6.73 16.72
N THR A 72 -1.10 -6.15 16.43
CA THR A 72 -1.19 -4.90 15.67
C THR A 72 -0.36 -3.79 16.33
N ASP A 73 -0.51 -3.61 17.64
CA ASP A 73 0.19 -2.56 18.40
C ASP A 73 1.71 -2.76 18.36
N ILE A 74 2.20 -3.98 18.62
CA ILE A 74 3.64 -4.29 18.56
C ILE A 74 4.22 -4.01 17.18
N ILE A 75 3.52 -4.40 16.14
CA ILE A 75 3.97 -4.15 14.76
C ILE A 75 3.94 -2.65 14.46
N SER A 76 2.89 -1.96 14.84
CA SER A 76 2.76 -0.51 14.67
C SER A 76 3.88 0.24 15.39
N GLU A 77 4.17 -0.09 16.64
CA GLU A 77 5.27 0.52 17.41
C GLU A 77 6.63 0.28 16.75
N GLY A 78 6.90 -0.94 16.28
CA GLY A 78 8.14 -1.27 15.57
C GLY A 78 8.32 -0.48 14.27
N ARG A 79 7.24 -0.32 13.48
CA ARG A 79 7.24 0.47 12.25
C ARG A 79 7.44 1.96 12.54
N HIS A 80 6.76 2.52 13.53
CA HIS A 80 6.95 3.91 13.94
C HIS A 80 8.38 4.16 14.43
N ALA A 81 8.92 3.29 15.30
CA ALA A 81 10.27 3.43 15.83
C ALA A 81 11.35 3.40 14.72
N SER A 82 11.20 2.54 13.72
CA SER A 82 12.12 2.52 12.57
C SER A 82 12.01 3.78 11.72
N PHE A 83 10.79 4.24 11.44
CA PHE A 83 10.54 5.45 10.68
C PHE A 83 11.08 6.71 11.38
N GLU A 84 10.82 6.88 12.67
CA GLU A 84 11.35 8.02 13.44
C GLU A 84 12.88 8.05 13.50
N ARG A 85 13.54 6.89 13.57
CA ARG A 85 15.02 6.81 13.54
C ARG A 85 15.55 7.26 12.18
N MET A 86 14.90 6.86 11.10
CA MET A 86 15.23 7.29 9.75
C MET A 86 15.02 8.80 9.57
N LEU A 87 13.92 9.37 10.08
CA LEU A 87 13.69 10.82 10.06
C LEU A 87 14.82 11.57 10.78
N ARG A 88 15.20 11.14 11.99
CA ARG A 88 16.30 11.75 12.74
C ARG A 88 17.63 11.69 11.98
N GLU A 89 17.90 10.60 11.26
CA GLU A 89 19.09 10.54 10.42
C GLU A 89 19.03 11.54 9.26
N ALA A 90 17.86 11.70 8.62
CA ALA A 90 17.67 12.68 7.56
C ALA A 90 17.85 14.13 8.06
N GLU A 91 17.31 14.46 9.24
CA GLU A 91 17.47 15.75 9.90
C GLU A 91 18.95 16.04 10.21
N GLN A 92 19.68 15.09 10.79
CA GLN A 92 21.12 15.23 11.09
C GLN A 92 21.96 15.48 9.85
N ARG A 93 21.49 15.06 8.67
CA ARG A 93 22.12 15.28 7.38
C ARG A 93 21.64 16.57 6.68
N GLY A 94 20.80 17.37 7.34
CA GLY A 94 20.26 18.63 6.81
C GLY A 94 19.23 18.44 5.69
N GLY A 95 18.51 17.32 5.67
CA GLY A 95 17.42 17.09 4.72
C GLY A 95 16.23 17.99 5.00
N ILE A 96 15.58 18.51 3.96
CA ILE A 96 14.31 19.26 4.06
C ILE A 96 13.09 18.37 3.83
N GLY A 97 13.28 17.18 3.27
CA GLY A 97 12.27 16.19 2.99
C GLY A 97 12.90 14.84 2.70
N ILE A 98 12.06 13.83 2.60
CA ILE A 98 12.46 12.48 2.22
C ILE A 98 11.47 11.89 1.21
N THR A 99 11.98 11.08 0.30
CA THR A 99 11.19 10.43 -0.76
C THR A 99 11.57 8.96 -0.89
N GLY A 100 10.63 8.15 -1.41
CA GLY A 100 10.84 6.72 -1.57
C GLY A 100 10.87 5.97 -0.24
N VAL A 101 10.07 6.41 0.74
CA VAL A 101 10.02 5.72 2.04
C VAL A 101 9.46 4.32 1.85
N THR A 102 10.27 3.33 2.21
CA THR A 102 9.83 1.95 2.40
C THR A 102 9.82 1.62 3.89
N ASN A 103 8.92 0.74 4.30
CA ASN A 103 8.86 0.24 5.65
C ASN A 103 8.63 -1.28 5.58
N GLU A 104 9.69 -2.03 5.81
CA GLU A 104 9.73 -3.49 5.65
C GLU A 104 9.75 -4.19 7.00
N LEU A 105 9.22 -5.40 7.01
CA LEU A 105 9.25 -6.31 8.14
C LEU A 105 10.01 -7.57 7.69
N THR A 106 11.09 -7.89 8.40
CA THR A 106 11.94 -9.05 8.10
C THR A 106 12.07 -9.96 9.31
N HIS A 107 11.93 -11.25 9.08
CA HIS A 107 12.16 -12.26 10.12
C HIS A 107 13.66 -12.57 10.23
N PHE A 108 14.20 -12.47 11.43
CA PHE A 108 15.61 -12.67 11.69
C PHE A 108 15.86 -13.45 12.97
N LYS A 109 16.29 -14.70 12.86
CA LYS A 109 16.70 -15.56 14.00
C LYS A 109 15.78 -15.52 15.24
N GLY A 110 14.47 -15.63 15.02
CA GLY A 110 13.48 -15.58 16.11
C GLY A 110 13.13 -14.17 16.58
N ASN A 111 13.54 -13.14 15.83
CA ASN A 111 13.15 -11.75 16.04
C ASN A 111 12.46 -11.21 14.78
N ILE A 112 11.84 -10.05 14.92
CA ILE A 112 11.31 -9.23 13.82
C ILE A 112 12.15 -7.97 13.74
N GLU A 113 12.66 -7.66 12.56
CA GLU A 113 13.25 -6.37 12.24
C GLU A 113 12.24 -5.55 11.44
N PHE A 114 12.04 -4.31 11.85
CA PHE A 114 11.37 -3.26 11.10
C PHE A 114 12.44 -2.34 10.53
N LEU A 115 12.44 -2.20 9.20
CA LEU A 115 13.44 -1.43 8.47
C LEU A 115 12.75 -0.34 7.66
N SER A 116 13.09 0.93 7.93
CA SER A 116 12.68 2.06 7.10
C SER A 116 13.87 2.59 6.32
N VAL A 117 13.69 2.77 5.01
CA VAL A 117 14.72 3.28 4.10
C VAL A 117 14.11 4.36 3.22
N ALA A 118 14.86 5.44 2.97
CA ALA A 118 14.46 6.51 2.07
C ALA A 118 15.67 7.27 1.55
N SER A 119 15.45 8.20 0.63
CA SER A 119 16.45 9.18 0.21
C SER A 119 16.11 10.56 0.75
N ALA A 120 17.06 11.19 1.43
CA ALA A 120 16.94 12.58 1.86
C ALA A 120 16.94 13.53 0.66
N LEU A 121 16.27 14.66 0.81
CA LEU A 121 16.18 15.72 -0.19
C LEU A 121 16.64 17.04 0.42
N HIS A 122 17.32 17.85 -0.37
CA HIS A 122 17.74 19.19 -0.01
C HIS A 122 17.06 20.23 -0.88
N GLY A 123 16.77 21.41 -0.32
CA GLY A 123 16.26 22.58 -1.06
C GLY A 123 17.38 23.42 -1.67
N ALA A 124 16.98 24.56 -2.22
CA ALA A 124 17.94 25.56 -2.73
C ALA A 124 18.74 26.23 -1.59
N GLU A 125 18.15 26.34 -0.40
CA GLU A 125 18.78 26.86 0.82
C GLU A 125 19.12 25.68 1.74
N ASP A 126 20.39 25.57 2.12
CA ASP A 126 20.88 24.55 3.05
C ASP A 126 20.67 25.07 4.47
N ASN A 127 19.60 24.75 5.12
CA ASN A 127 19.46 24.50 6.55
C ASN A 127 18.00 24.52 7.03
N PRO A 128 17.26 23.43 6.97
CA PRO A 128 16.03 23.35 7.73
C PRO A 128 16.33 22.82 9.14
N GLU A 129 15.66 23.40 10.11
CA GLU A 129 15.68 22.89 11.47
C GLU A 129 14.89 21.57 11.61
N GLN A 130 14.06 21.24 10.61
CA GLN A 130 13.14 20.09 10.62
C GLN A 130 12.80 19.58 9.21
N ILE A 131 12.54 18.27 9.09
CA ILE A 131 11.99 17.69 7.86
C ILE A 131 10.58 18.25 7.61
N GLY A 132 10.41 18.93 6.48
CA GLY A 132 9.15 19.56 6.09
C GLY A 132 8.13 18.59 5.49
N PHE A 133 8.59 17.47 4.90
CA PHE A 133 7.70 16.45 4.34
C PHE A 133 8.37 15.07 4.21
N SER A 134 7.54 14.03 4.09
CA SER A 134 7.97 12.67 3.74
C SER A 134 6.98 12.01 2.78
N SER A 135 7.48 11.20 1.83
CA SER A 135 6.68 10.56 0.79
C SER A 135 7.06 9.10 0.60
N SER A 136 6.05 8.22 0.46
CA SER A 136 6.23 6.85 0.01
C SER A 136 6.63 6.76 -1.47
N GLY A 137 6.18 7.73 -2.27
CA GLY A 137 6.50 7.80 -3.69
C GLY A 137 7.99 8.04 -3.93
N ASN A 138 8.54 7.42 -4.96
CA ASN A 138 9.89 7.69 -5.45
C ASN A 138 10.01 9.11 -6.02
N GLY A 139 11.19 9.51 -6.48
CA GLY A 139 11.40 10.88 -6.98
C GLY A 139 10.58 11.26 -8.21
N GLN A 140 10.21 10.30 -9.06
CA GLN A 140 9.31 10.52 -10.20
C GLN A 140 7.86 10.66 -9.75
N GLU A 141 7.42 9.79 -8.85
CA GLU A 141 6.09 9.85 -8.24
C GLU A 141 5.90 11.14 -7.44
N LEU A 142 6.92 11.57 -6.68
CA LEU A 142 6.90 12.84 -5.96
C LEU A 142 6.76 14.04 -6.92
N TYR A 143 7.48 14.02 -8.05
CA TYR A 143 7.30 15.02 -9.10
C TYR A 143 5.84 15.06 -9.59
N CYS A 144 5.28 13.90 -9.95
CA CYS A 144 3.92 13.80 -10.47
C CYS A 144 2.88 14.30 -9.45
N LEU A 145 3.05 13.93 -8.19
CA LEU A 145 2.20 14.37 -7.09
C LEU A 145 2.21 15.89 -6.95
N MET A 146 3.40 16.49 -6.90
CA MET A 146 3.55 17.95 -6.80
C MET A 146 3.06 18.68 -8.06
N ASP A 147 3.24 18.10 -9.24
CA ASP A 147 2.81 18.68 -10.51
C ASP A 147 1.29 18.61 -10.69
N ALA A 148 0.64 17.60 -10.11
CA ALA A 148 -0.81 17.51 -10.01
C ALA A 148 -1.42 18.43 -8.91
N GLY A 149 -0.62 19.32 -8.30
CA GLY A 149 -1.07 20.31 -7.32
C GLY A 149 -1.14 19.82 -5.88
N TYR A 150 -0.75 18.59 -5.58
CA TYR A 150 -0.70 18.05 -4.22
C TYR A 150 0.61 18.43 -3.52
N GLN A 151 0.50 18.99 -2.34
CA GLN A 151 1.63 19.24 -1.46
C GLN A 151 1.84 18.02 -0.55
N PRO A 152 2.97 17.31 -0.63
CA PRO A 152 3.27 16.20 0.27
C PRO A 152 3.47 16.71 1.69
N LEU A 153 2.98 15.96 2.68
CA LEU A 153 3.10 16.28 4.09
C LEU A 153 3.85 15.18 4.84
N LYS A 154 3.33 13.97 4.82
CA LYS A 154 3.87 12.88 5.64
C LYS A 154 3.69 11.52 4.97
N PHE A 155 4.71 10.66 5.07
CA PHE A 155 4.55 9.23 4.89
C PHE A 155 3.65 8.69 5.99
N VAL A 156 2.59 8.01 5.63
CA VAL A 156 1.59 7.48 6.55
C VAL A 156 1.36 6.00 6.31
N PHE A 157 0.99 5.28 7.36
CA PHE A 157 0.59 3.89 7.23
C PHE A 157 -0.54 3.53 8.20
N GLY A 158 -1.28 2.47 7.85
CA GLY A 158 -2.27 1.83 8.70
C GLY A 158 -2.09 0.32 8.61
N ASN A 159 -1.99 -0.35 9.74
CA ASN A 159 -1.85 -1.79 9.79
C ASN A 159 -2.90 -2.45 10.69
N VAL A 160 -3.24 -3.68 10.36
CA VAL A 160 -4.11 -4.55 11.17
C VAL A 160 -3.55 -5.95 11.13
N ALA A 161 -3.17 -6.48 12.27
CA ALA A 161 -2.88 -7.91 12.41
C ALA A 161 -4.18 -8.65 12.70
N TYR A 162 -4.46 -9.70 11.95
CA TYR A 162 -5.70 -10.48 12.09
C TYR A 162 -5.43 -11.98 12.06
N SER A 163 -6.28 -12.71 12.75
CA SER A 163 -6.29 -14.18 12.76
C SER A 163 -7.49 -14.68 11.95
N ILE A 164 -7.29 -15.79 11.25
CA ILE A 164 -8.34 -16.44 10.46
C ILE A 164 -9.20 -17.36 11.34
N GLY A 165 -8.85 -17.54 12.63
CA GLY A 165 -9.62 -18.37 13.54
C GLY A 165 -9.61 -19.87 13.21
N LEU A 166 -8.49 -20.38 12.66
CA LEU A 166 -8.34 -21.80 12.24
C LEU A 166 -8.39 -22.81 13.40
N GLY A 167 -8.49 -22.35 14.65
CA GLY A 167 -8.49 -23.16 15.85
C GLY A 167 -9.88 -23.46 16.42
N GLY A 168 -10.60 -24.40 15.83
CA GLY A 168 -11.56 -25.22 16.58
C GLY A 168 -13.02 -24.76 16.69
N GLY A 169 -13.34 -23.46 16.55
CA GLY A 169 -14.72 -23.00 16.74
C GLY A 169 -15.56 -22.96 15.46
N LEU A 170 -15.09 -22.23 14.47
CA LEU A 170 -15.82 -22.04 13.20
C LEU A 170 -15.56 -23.17 12.19
N LEU A 171 -14.31 -23.66 12.10
CA LEU A 171 -13.98 -24.79 11.19
C LEU A 171 -14.65 -26.10 11.60
N GLY A 172 -15.00 -26.27 12.88
CA GLY A 172 -15.80 -27.42 13.35
C GLY A 172 -17.21 -27.41 12.75
N GLY A 173 -17.80 -26.21 12.58
CA GLY A 173 -19.10 -26.01 11.91
C GLY A 173 -18.99 -26.03 10.37
N LEU A 174 -17.84 -25.64 9.81
CA LEU A 174 -17.58 -25.62 8.36
C LEU A 174 -17.51 -27.01 7.71
N LYS A 175 -17.32 -28.07 8.51
CA LYS A 175 -17.38 -29.46 8.01
C LYS A 175 -18.73 -29.83 7.39
N SER A 176 -19.78 -29.07 7.68
CA SER A 176 -21.15 -29.29 7.17
C SER A 176 -21.56 -28.26 6.10
N LEU A 177 -20.75 -27.23 5.83
CA LEU A 177 -21.08 -26.21 4.86
C LEU A 177 -20.74 -26.68 3.44
N GLY A 178 -21.72 -26.53 2.55
CA GLY A 178 -21.57 -26.78 1.14
C GLY A 178 -20.59 -25.82 0.48
N ARG A 179 -20.46 -25.97 -0.83
CA ARG A 179 -19.72 -25.05 -1.70
C ARG A 179 -20.38 -23.67 -1.71
N GLY A 180 -19.60 -22.58 -1.59
CA GLY A 180 -20.11 -21.22 -1.75
C GLY A 180 -19.43 -20.20 -0.84
N GLU A 181 -19.98 -19.00 -0.85
CA GLU A 181 -19.53 -17.91 0.01
C GLU A 181 -19.78 -18.19 1.48
N ILE A 182 -18.81 -17.79 2.31
CA ILE A 182 -18.94 -17.81 3.76
C ILE A 182 -19.01 -16.37 4.23
N ARG A 183 -20.24 -15.87 4.35
CA ARG A 183 -20.52 -14.45 4.63
C ARG A 183 -19.83 -13.95 5.90
N GLU A 184 -19.84 -14.74 6.97
CA GLU A 184 -19.21 -14.38 8.24
C GLU A 184 -17.71 -14.08 8.08
N TYR A 185 -17.01 -14.81 7.22
CA TYR A 185 -15.61 -14.53 6.90
C TYR A 185 -15.49 -13.33 5.97
N SER A 186 -16.33 -13.21 4.95
CA SER A 186 -16.36 -12.02 4.08
C SER A 186 -16.53 -10.77 4.90
N ASP A 187 -17.45 -10.74 5.87
CA ASP A 187 -17.71 -9.60 6.75
C ASP A 187 -16.50 -9.26 7.63
N VAL A 188 -15.87 -10.26 8.26
CA VAL A 188 -14.67 -10.07 9.09
C VAL A 188 -13.51 -9.54 8.26
N PHE A 189 -13.28 -10.08 7.08
CA PHE A 189 -12.22 -9.62 6.19
C PHE A 189 -12.48 -8.21 5.67
N ASN A 190 -13.71 -7.91 5.23
CA ASN A 190 -14.08 -6.55 4.82
C ASN A 190 -13.86 -5.55 5.96
N ALA A 191 -14.32 -5.86 7.18
CA ALA A 191 -14.10 -5.02 8.35
C ALA A 191 -12.62 -4.78 8.62
N THR A 192 -11.78 -5.83 8.55
CA THR A 192 -10.33 -5.73 8.75
C THR A 192 -9.67 -4.82 7.71
N ARG A 193 -10.07 -4.95 6.42
CA ARG A 193 -9.54 -4.14 5.32
C ARG A 193 -9.91 -2.66 5.51
N HIS A 194 -11.17 -2.39 5.84
CA HIS A 194 -11.63 -1.03 6.12
C HIS A 194 -10.97 -0.43 7.37
N LEU A 195 -10.66 -1.24 8.38
CA LEU A 195 -9.95 -0.78 9.57
C LEU A 195 -8.51 -0.34 9.25
N ALA A 196 -7.79 -1.04 8.38
CA ALA A 196 -6.47 -0.62 7.92
C ALA A 196 -6.55 0.73 7.16
N LEU A 197 -7.54 0.87 6.27
CA LEU A 197 -7.80 2.13 5.57
C LEU A 197 -8.17 3.27 6.54
N GLN A 198 -8.97 3.00 7.55
CA GLN A 198 -9.31 3.99 8.57
C GLN A 198 -8.07 4.46 9.34
N ARG A 199 -7.16 3.57 9.69
CA ARG A 199 -5.93 3.91 10.41
C ARG A 199 -4.98 4.79 9.61
N ILE A 200 -4.76 4.49 8.32
CA ILE A 200 -3.94 5.36 7.48
C ILE A 200 -4.57 6.74 7.30
N VAL A 201 -5.90 6.83 7.22
CA VAL A 201 -6.63 8.09 7.18
C VAL A 201 -6.46 8.86 8.49
N GLN A 202 -6.55 8.20 9.65
CA GLN A 202 -6.34 8.83 10.96
C GLN A 202 -4.92 9.38 11.11
N ASP A 203 -3.91 8.64 10.62
CA ASP A 203 -2.53 9.12 10.63
C ASP A 203 -2.37 10.37 9.73
N ALA A 204 -3.01 10.39 8.56
CA ALA A 204 -3.01 11.55 7.68
C ALA A 204 -3.74 12.78 8.27
N GLN A 205 -4.85 12.56 8.97
CA GLN A 205 -5.58 13.63 9.67
C GLN A 205 -4.71 14.31 10.72
N SER A 206 -3.81 13.58 11.38
CA SER A 206 -2.91 14.11 12.43
C SER A 206 -2.00 15.24 11.92
N VAL A 207 -1.78 15.34 10.61
CA VAL A 207 -0.95 16.36 9.96
C VAL A 207 -1.76 17.33 9.10
N GLY A 208 -3.10 17.33 9.22
CA GLY A 208 -3.97 18.23 8.47
C GLY A 208 -4.07 17.94 6.97
N ALA A 209 -3.77 16.70 6.56
CA ALA A 209 -3.91 16.26 5.17
C ALA A 209 -5.39 16.22 4.76
N ASN A 210 -5.65 16.46 3.48
CA ASN A 210 -6.96 16.22 2.86
C ASN A 210 -6.96 15.14 1.79
N ALA A 211 -5.78 14.49 1.59
CA ALA A 211 -5.60 13.38 0.68
C ALA A 211 -4.57 12.37 1.22
N VAL A 212 -4.75 11.08 0.90
CA VAL A 212 -3.74 10.03 1.03
C VAL A 212 -3.61 9.34 -0.33
N LEU A 213 -2.45 9.48 -0.95
CA LEU A 213 -2.21 9.08 -2.32
C LEU A 213 -1.11 8.02 -2.43
N GLY A 214 -1.14 7.25 -3.53
CA GLY A 214 -0.19 6.18 -3.76
C GLY A 214 -0.30 5.08 -2.70
N ILE A 215 -1.51 4.77 -2.24
CA ILE A 215 -1.70 3.74 -1.21
C ILE A 215 -1.31 2.38 -1.77
N GLU A 216 -0.29 1.80 -1.20
CA GLU A 216 0.12 0.44 -1.45
C GLU A 216 -0.45 -0.46 -0.35
N THR A 217 -1.09 -1.55 -0.76
CA THR A 217 -1.66 -2.55 0.15
C THR A 217 -0.82 -3.81 0.10
N ARG A 218 -0.38 -4.29 1.27
CA ARG A 218 0.38 -5.53 1.43
C ARG A 218 -0.29 -6.43 2.46
N ILE A 219 -0.32 -7.74 2.17
CA ILE A 219 -0.76 -8.77 3.11
C ILE A 219 0.42 -9.69 3.38
N MET A 220 0.80 -9.81 4.64
CA MET A 220 1.92 -10.64 5.07
C MET A 220 1.46 -11.61 6.15
N GLY A 221 1.81 -12.89 6.01
CA GLY A 221 1.50 -13.92 7.00
C GLY A 221 2.71 -14.24 7.88
N PHE A 222 2.49 -14.36 9.21
CA PHE A 222 3.49 -14.86 10.12
C PHE A 222 2.86 -15.58 11.32
N GLN A 223 3.33 -16.76 11.63
CA GLN A 223 2.95 -17.56 12.81
C GLN A 223 1.42 -17.69 13.04
N GLY A 224 0.63 -17.85 11.96
CA GLY A 224 -0.82 -18.02 12.05
C GLY A 224 -1.61 -16.71 12.21
N VAL A 225 -0.92 -15.58 12.15
CA VAL A 225 -1.49 -14.23 12.07
C VAL A 225 -1.13 -13.64 10.71
N HIS A 226 -2.01 -12.83 10.15
CA HIS A 226 -1.76 -12.06 8.93
C HIS A 226 -1.75 -10.57 9.28
N GLU A 227 -0.84 -9.82 8.70
CA GLU A 227 -0.88 -8.37 8.74
C GLU A 227 -1.41 -7.84 7.41
N MET A 228 -2.40 -6.98 7.45
CA MET A 228 -2.72 -6.07 6.37
C MET A 228 -2.09 -4.73 6.64
N LEU A 229 -1.23 -4.30 5.76
CA LEU A 229 -0.54 -3.02 5.79
C LEU A 229 -0.97 -2.18 4.60
N MET A 230 -1.37 -0.95 4.87
CA MET A 230 -1.53 0.11 3.89
C MET A 230 -0.52 1.21 4.18
N LEU A 231 0.23 1.64 3.17
CA LEU A 231 1.17 2.76 3.30
C LEU A 231 1.02 3.70 2.10
N GLY A 232 1.26 4.99 2.32
CA GLY A 232 1.04 6.01 1.31
C GLY A 232 1.58 7.37 1.72
N THR A 233 1.25 8.40 0.94
CA THR A 233 1.63 9.78 1.20
C THR A 233 0.42 10.61 1.57
N ALA A 234 0.38 11.13 2.80
CA ALA A 234 -0.54 12.19 3.20
C ALA A 234 -0.17 13.49 2.50
N ALA A 235 -1.12 14.13 1.87
CA ALA A 235 -0.92 15.32 1.07
C ALA A 235 -2.07 16.33 1.25
N HIS A 236 -1.84 17.57 0.83
CA HIS A 236 -2.86 18.61 0.80
C HIS A 236 -3.02 19.13 -0.62
N HIS A 237 -4.26 19.26 -1.10
CA HIS A 237 -4.60 19.90 -2.36
C HIS A 237 -5.61 21.03 -2.11
N PRO A 238 -5.33 22.27 -2.52
CA PRO A 238 -6.18 23.43 -2.19
C PRO A 238 -7.56 23.42 -2.85
N ALA A 239 -7.71 22.72 -3.98
CA ALA A 239 -9.00 22.61 -4.68
C ALA A 239 -9.91 21.50 -4.14
N LEU A 240 -9.43 20.63 -3.24
CA LEU A 240 -10.31 19.66 -2.60
C LEU A 240 -11.25 20.34 -1.63
N PRO A 241 -12.52 19.89 -1.55
CA PRO A 241 -13.52 20.46 -0.65
C PRO A 241 -13.05 20.47 0.82
N PRO A 242 -13.42 21.50 1.63
CA PRO A 242 -12.96 21.64 3.01
C PRO A 242 -13.26 20.42 3.90
N GLN A 243 -14.37 19.70 3.64
CA GLN A 243 -14.71 18.48 4.37
C GLN A 243 -13.65 17.36 4.21
N CYS A 244 -12.84 17.41 3.16
CA CYS A 244 -11.75 16.45 2.97
C CYS A 244 -10.64 16.58 4.02
N THR A 245 -10.57 17.65 4.79
CA THR A 245 -9.68 17.74 5.96
C THR A 245 -10.16 16.85 7.11
N GLN A 246 -11.46 16.60 7.19
CA GLN A 246 -12.03 15.69 8.18
C GLN A 246 -12.08 14.23 7.67
N VAL A 247 -12.29 14.05 6.38
CA VAL A 247 -12.30 12.75 5.73
C VAL A 247 -11.42 12.84 4.47
N PRO A 248 -10.10 12.67 4.60
CA PRO A 248 -9.19 12.72 3.47
C PRO A 248 -9.61 11.78 2.34
N VAL A 249 -9.51 12.26 1.10
CA VAL A 249 -9.67 11.40 -0.07
C VAL A 249 -8.52 10.38 -0.10
N THR A 250 -8.78 9.20 -0.62
CA THR A 250 -7.79 8.11 -0.64
C THR A 250 -7.69 7.50 -2.04
N SER A 251 -6.47 7.11 -2.45
CA SER A 251 -6.23 6.50 -3.75
C SER A 251 -5.09 5.48 -3.70
N ASP A 252 -5.29 4.33 -4.34
CA ASP A 252 -4.27 3.29 -4.56
C ASP A 252 -3.58 3.41 -5.92
N LEU A 253 -3.95 4.43 -6.71
CA LEU A 253 -3.29 4.74 -7.97
C LEU A 253 -1.86 5.23 -7.73
N THR A 254 -0.96 4.98 -8.68
CA THR A 254 0.37 5.60 -8.67
C THR A 254 0.24 7.12 -8.82
N CYS A 255 1.26 7.86 -8.42
CA CYS A 255 1.21 9.30 -8.57
C CYS A 255 1.21 9.74 -10.04
N GLU A 256 1.76 8.92 -10.96
CA GLU A 256 1.68 9.14 -12.40
C GLU A 256 0.25 8.96 -12.93
N GLU A 257 -0.45 7.92 -12.48
CA GLU A 257 -1.87 7.72 -12.82
C GLU A 257 -2.73 8.86 -12.27
N MET A 258 -2.45 9.30 -11.04
CA MET A 258 -3.08 10.46 -10.44
C MET A 258 -2.82 11.75 -11.23
N TRP A 259 -1.60 11.94 -11.75
CA TRP A 259 -1.25 13.05 -12.62
C TRP A 259 -2.09 13.03 -13.91
N ASN A 260 -2.22 11.86 -14.55
CA ASN A 260 -3.04 11.69 -15.75
C ASN A 260 -4.52 12.01 -15.46
N LEU A 261 -5.06 11.57 -14.32
CA LEU A 261 -6.43 11.90 -13.92
C LEU A 261 -6.61 13.40 -13.67
N ALA A 262 -5.66 14.03 -12.95
CA ALA A 262 -5.70 15.47 -12.71
C ALA A 262 -5.63 16.29 -14.01
N SER A 263 -4.88 15.83 -15.02
CA SER A 263 -4.85 16.47 -16.35
C SER A 263 -6.21 16.46 -17.06
N MET A 264 -7.09 15.51 -16.73
CA MET A 264 -8.46 15.38 -17.21
C MET A 264 -9.48 16.02 -16.25
N GLY A 265 -9.04 16.62 -15.15
CA GLY A 265 -9.90 17.27 -14.16
C GLY A 265 -10.51 16.31 -13.14
N TYR A 266 -10.05 15.06 -13.04
CA TYR A 266 -10.52 14.09 -12.05
C TYR A 266 -9.71 14.14 -10.76
N ALA A 267 -10.42 14.06 -9.64
CA ALA A 267 -9.85 13.84 -8.31
C ALA A 267 -10.30 12.48 -7.76
N PRO A 268 -9.50 11.84 -6.92
CA PRO A 268 -9.95 10.69 -6.16
C PRO A 268 -11.00 11.12 -5.13
N LEU A 269 -11.95 10.25 -4.85
CA LEU A 269 -12.86 10.37 -3.72
C LEU A 269 -12.43 9.41 -2.61
N LYS A 270 -12.28 8.14 -2.96
CA LYS A 270 -11.94 7.10 -1.98
C LYS A 270 -11.35 5.88 -2.67
N LEU A 271 -10.35 5.29 -2.03
CA LEU A 271 -9.96 3.91 -2.28
C LEU A 271 -11.12 3.02 -1.84
N VAL A 272 -11.70 2.29 -2.80
CA VAL A 272 -12.81 1.36 -2.59
C VAL A 272 -12.31 -0.07 -2.66
N LEU A 273 -12.81 -0.91 -1.79
CA LEU A 273 -12.38 -2.30 -1.71
C LEU A 273 -13.55 -3.23 -1.35
N GLY A 274 -13.51 -4.43 -1.89
CA GLY A 274 -14.49 -5.46 -1.61
C GLY A 274 -13.80 -6.81 -1.49
N THR A 275 -14.18 -7.59 -0.50
CA THR A 275 -13.65 -8.92 -0.24
C THR A 275 -14.77 -9.93 -0.14
N ALA A 276 -14.60 -11.07 -0.80
CA ALA A 276 -15.51 -12.23 -0.72
C ALA A 276 -14.71 -13.49 -0.40
N VAL A 277 -15.14 -14.26 0.59
CA VAL A 277 -14.47 -15.48 1.04
C VAL A 277 -15.34 -16.68 0.69
N TYR A 278 -14.74 -17.65 0.01
CA TYR A 278 -15.40 -18.85 -0.46
C TYR A 278 -14.75 -20.11 0.09
N SER A 279 -15.58 -21.11 0.41
CA SER A 279 -15.11 -22.46 0.69
C SER A 279 -15.03 -23.25 -0.61
N LEU A 280 -13.90 -23.91 -0.83
CA LEU A 280 -13.77 -24.92 -1.88
C LEU A 280 -14.64 -26.18 -1.62
N GLY A 281 -15.28 -26.21 -0.45
CA GLY A 281 -16.03 -27.37 0.05
C GLY A 281 -15.12 -28.50 0.51
N LEU A 282 -15.59 -29.30 1.43
CA LEU A 282 -14.99 -30.61 1.77
C LEU A 282 -15.25 -31.65 0.68
N ILE A 283 -15.13 -31.21 -0.56
CA ILE A 283 -15.21 -32.13 -1.66
C ILE A 283 -13.91 -32.92 -1.61
N GLY A 284 -13.91 -34.06 -0.91
CA GLY A 284 -12.95 -35.13 -1.15
C GLY A 284 -12.79 -35.43 -2.65
N GLY A 285 -13.78 -35.02 -3.46
CA GLY A 285 -13.75 -34.94 -4.90
C GLY A 285 -12.86 -33.84 -5.48
N LEU A 286 -12.83 -32.61 -4.96
CA LEU A 286 -12.02 -31.54 -5.58
C LEU A 286 -10.53 -31.76 -5.33
N LYS A 287 -10.11 -32.19 -4.13
CA LYS A 287 -8.72 -32.64 -3.91
C LYS A 287 -8.38 -33.89 -4.74
N ALA A 288 -9.34 -34.77 -4.97
CA ALA A 288 -9.15 -35.92 -5.87
C ALA A 288 -9.15 -35.50 -7.35
N MET A 289 -9.95 -34.49 -7.75
CA MET A 289 -9.93 -33.90 -9.10
C MET A 289 -8.66 -33.10 -9.37
N LEU A 290 -8.16 -32.31 -8.41
CA LEU A 290 -6.87 -31.60 -8.55
C LEU A 290 -5.67 -32.57 -8.57
N LYS A 291 -5.82 -33.77 -8.01
CA LYS A 291 -4.84 -34.86 -8.10
C LYS A 291 -5.06 -35.81 -9.30
N SER A 292 -6.23 -35.81 -9.92
CA SER A 292 -6.45 -36.55 -11.15
C SER A 292 -5.88 -35.73 -12.32
N PHE A 293 -4.87 -36.26 -12.98
CA PHE A 293 -4.14 -35.70 -14.12
C PHE A 293 -5.00 -35.53 -15.40
N VAL A 294 -6.24 -35.05 -15.27
CA VAL A 294 -7.07 -34.72 -16.43
C VAL A 294 -6.72 -33.29 -16.85
N ARG A 295 -6.00 -33.14 -17.94
CA ARG A 295 -5.79 -31.83 -18.58
C ARG A 295 -7.13 -31.30 -19.05
N GLY A 296 -7.55 -30.14 -18.55
CA GLY A 296 -8.79 -29.48 -18.97
C GLY A 296 -9.27 -28.44 -17.96
N GLU A 297 -10.30 -27.72 -18.36
CA GLU A 297 -10.96 -26.75 -17.49
C GLU A 297 -11.74 -27.45 -16.37
N ILE A 298 -11.63 -26.91 -15.15
CA ILE A 298 -12.45 -27.32 -14.00
C ILE A 298 -13.61 -26.33 -13.91
N SER A 299 -14.67 -26.58 -14.66
CA SER A 299 -15.81 -25.66 -14.83
C SER A 299 -16.43 -25.21 -13.50
N ASP A 300 -16.47 -26.09 -12.51
CA ASP A 300 -16.99 -25.79 -11.18
C ASP A 300 -16.11 -24.77 -10.43
N LEU A 301 -14.79 -24.87 -10.56
CA LEU A 301 -13.87 -23.91 -9.96
C LEU A 301 -13.90 -22.58 -10.71
N THR A 302 -13.96 -22.63 -12.04
CA THR A 302 -14.12 -21.45 -12.89
C THR A 302 -15.35 -20.65 -12.48
N SER A 303 -16.51 -21.30 -12.34
CA SER A 303 -17.75 -20.64 -11.93
C SER A 303 -17.64 -20.03 -10.52
N LEU A 304 -17.06 -20.76 -9.56
CA LEU A 304 -16.84 -20.26 -8.20
C LEU A 304 -15.96 -18.99 -8.18
N ILE A 305 -14.87 -19.02 -8.92
CA ILE A 305 -13.95 -17.88 -9.04
C ILE A 305 -14.66 -16.69 -9.67
N TYR A 306 -15.46 -16.93 -10.71
CA TYR A 306 -16.24 -15.89 -11.37
C TYR A 306 -17.24 -15.23 -10.41
N GLU A 307 -18.05 -16.05 -9.71
CA GLU A 307 -19.02 -15.55 -8.73
C GLU A 307 -18.37 -14.74 -7.61
N ALA A 308 -17.22 -15.18 -7.10
CA ALA A 308 -16.47 -14.49 -6.06
C ALA A 308 -15.96 -13.12 -6.53
N ARG A 309 -15.46 -13.04 -7.77
CA ARG A 309 -15.02 -11.78 -8.38
C ARG A 309 -16.18 -10.82 -8.58
N GLU A 310 -17.28 -11.29 -9.15
CA GLU A 310 -18.49 -10.47 -9.35
C GLU A 310 -19.03 -9.93 -8.02
N HIS A 311 -18.99 -10.72 -6.96
CA HIS A 311 -19.39 -10.26 -5.64
C HIS A 311 -18.45 -9.17 -5.11
N ALA A 312 -17.15 -9.37 -5.14
CA ALA A 312 -16.17 -8.36 -4.71
C ALA A 312 -16.29 -7.05 -5.52
N LEU A 313 -16.48 -7.15 -6.84
CA LEU A 313 -16.72 -5.99 -7.71
C LEU A 313 -18.06 -5.31 -7.41
N GLY A 314 -19.09 -6.09 -7.06
CA GLY A 314 -20.39 -5.57 -6.62
C GLY A 314 -20.27 -4.69 -5.37
N LEU A 315 -19.46 -5.10 -4.40
CA LEU A 315 -19.17 -4.31 -3.19
C LEU A 315 -18.49 -2.97 -3.54
N ILE A 316 -17.48 -2.99 -4.40
CA ILE A 316 -16.80 -1.78 -4.90
C ILE A 316 -17.79 -0.84 -5.60
N ARG A 317 -18.64 -1.38 -6.46
CA ARG A 317 -19.63 -0.58 -7.19
C ARG A 317 -20.61 0.09 -6.24
N ALA A 318 -21.15 -0.66 -5.28
CA ALA A 318 -22.08 -0.13 -4.29
C ALA A 318 -21.45 0.96 -3.43
N GLU A 319 -20.19 0.81 -3.03
CA GLU A 319 -19.46 1.83 -2.27
C GLU A 319 -19.22 3.09 -3.10
N ALA A 320 -18.81 2.95 -4.36
CA ALA A 320 -18.57 4.09 -5.26
C ALA A 320 -19.87 4.86 -5.59
N GLU A 321 -20.97 4.16 -5.82
CA GLU A 321 -22.29 4.76 -6.05
C GLU A 321 -22.77 5.55 -4.82
N ALA A 322 -22.55 5.01 -3.61
CA ALA A 322 -22.88 5.70 -2.36
C ALA A 322 -22.07 7.00 -2.15
N LEU A 323 -20.84 7.06 -2.71
CA LEU A 323 -19.99 8.25 -2.70
C LEU A 323 -20.35 9.27 -3.79
N GLY A 324 -21.23 8.93 -4.73
CA GLY A 324 -21.53 9.74 -5.91
C GLY A 324 -20.35 9.87 -6.86
N ALA A 325 -19.54 8.82 -6.98
CA ALA A 325 -18.44 8.73 -7.94
C ALA A 325 -18.98 8.71 -9.37
N GLU A 326 -18.19 9.25 -10.32
CA GLU A 326 -18.46 9.11 -11.75
C GLU A 326 -17.94 7.78 -12.26
N ASP A 327 -16.73 7.39 -11.84
CA ASP A 327 -16.07 6.17 -12.26
C ASP A 327 -15.31 5.50 -11.11
N VAL A 328 -14.96 4.22 -11.28
CA VAL A 328 -13.95 3.50 -10.49
C VAL A 328 -12.85 3.06 -11.42
N VAL A 329 -11.63 3.46 -11.13
CA VAL A 329 -10.46 3.22 -11.99
C VAL A 329 -9.38 2.44 -11.25
N GLY A 330 -8.43 1.87 -12.00
CA GLY A 330 -7.30 1.14 -11.44
C GLY A 330 -7.69 -0.13 -10.69
N ILE A 331 -8.80 -0.80 -11.07
CA ILE A 331 -9.26 -2.00 -10.37
C ILE A 331 -8.24 -3.13 -10.53
N ARG A 332 -7.82 -3.66 -9.38
CA ARG A 332 -6.99 -4.86 -9.24
C ARG A 332 -7.70 -5.91 -8.41
N THR A 333 -7.51 -7.17 -8.77
CA THR A 333 -8.09 -8.29 -8.03
C THR A 333 -6.97 -9.20 -7.53
N HIS A 334 -7.06 -9.59 -6.27
CA HIS A 334 -6.11 -10.47 -5.60
C HIS A 334 -6.82 -11.73 -5.12
N ILE A 335 -6.12 -12.85 -5.16
CA ILE A 335 -6.58 -14.14 -4.66
C ILE A 335 -5.61 -14.59 -3.58
N HIS A 336 -6.14 -14.84 -2.39
CA HIS A 336 -5.37 -15.35 -1.28
C HIS A 336 -5.91 -16.72 -0.85
N GLU A 337 -5.03 -17.72 -0.82
CA GLU A 337 -5.36 -19.04 -0.28
C GLU A 337 -5.17 -19.04 1.23
N LEU A 338 -6.23 -19.42 1.95
CA LEU A 338 -6.28 -19.44 3.41
C LEU A 338 -6.67 -20.85 3.90
N GLY A 339 -5.79 -21.81 3.66
CA GLY A 339 -6.05 -23.22 3.94
C GLY A 339 -7.10 -23.82 3.01
N ASN A 340 -8.32 -24.07 3.48
CA ASN A 340 -9.43 -24.57 2.65
C ASN A 340 -10.36 -23.47 2.13
N LEU A 341 -10.01 -22.21 2.38
CA LEU A 341 -10.75 -21.03 1.95
C LEU A 341 -9.97 -20.28 0.88
N ILE A 342 -10.70 -19.60 0.03
CA ILE A 342 -10.13 -18.64 -0.94
C ILE A 342 -10.75 -17.28 -0.66
N GLU A 343 -9.91 -16.28 -0.44
CA GLU A 343 -10.30 -14.88 -0.39
C GLU A 343 -10.11 -14.25 -1.78
N PHE A 344 -11.15 -13.60 -2.26
CA PHE A 344 -11.09 -12.71 -3.41
C PHE A 344 -11.20 -11.28 -2.92
N MET A 345 -10.17 -10.49 -3.17
CA MET A 345 -10.16 -9.07 -2.87
C MET A 345 -10.09 -8.28 -4.17
N ALA A 346 -10.97 -7.31 -4.32
CA ALA A 346 -10.89 -6.29 -5.35
C ALA A 346 -10.62 -4.94 -4.70
N ILE A 347 -9.79 -4.11 -5.34
CA ILE A 347 -9.41 -2.79 -4.86
C ILE A 347 -9.32 -1.84 -6.05
N GLY A 348 -9.68 -0.57 -5.87
CA GLY A 348 -9.62 0.46 -6.89
C GLY A 348 -9.89 1.84 -6.31
N THR A 349 -9.87 2.87 -7.12
CA THR A 349 -10.11 4.25 -6.71
C THR A 349 -11.38 4.80 -7.35
N ALA A 350 -12.35 5.19 -6.52
CA ALA A 350 -13.52 5.97 -6.94
C ALA A 350 -13.11 7.41 -7.25
N VAL A 351 -13.50 7.93 -8.42
CA VAL A 351 -13.07 9.23 -8.92
C VAL A 351 -14.25 10.10 -9.38
N LYS A 352 -14.04 11.41 -9.37
CA LYS A 352 -15.00 12.39 -9.86
C LYS A 352 -14.30 13.63 -10.39
N ARG A 353 -14.88 14.28 -11.39
CA ARG A 353 -14.41 15.60 -11.84
C ARG A 353 -14.70 16.67 -10.78
N LEU A 354 -13.68 17.44 -10.44
CA LEU A 354 -13.78 18.55 -9.51
C LEU A 354 -13.17 19.82 -10.10
N PRO A 355 -13.81 21.00 -9.91
CA PRO A 355 -13.24 22.28 -10.33
C PRO A 355 -11.88 22.54 -9.66
N GLY A 356 -10.93 23.05 -10.44
CA GLY A 356 -9.60 23.43 -9.93
C GLY A 356 -8.61 22.27 -9.85
N ILE A 357 -9.00 21.06 -10.21
CA ILE A 357 -8.08 19.92 -10.38
C ILE A 357 -7.47 20.00 -11.78
N THR A 358 -6.15 20.15 -11.83
CA THR A 358 -5.39 20.21 -13.07
C THR A 358 -3.90 20.01 -12.78
N THR A 359 -3.08 19.84 -13.80
CA THR A 359 -1.63 19.74 -13.67
C THR A 359 -0.95 21.09 -13.95
N VAL A 360 0.22 21.31 -13.34
CA VAL A 360 1.02 22.52 -13.57
C VAL A 360 1.63 22.49 -14.97
N THR A 361 2.12 21.33 -15.40
CA THR A 361 2.68 21.15 -16.74
C THR A 361 1.67 20.40 -17.63
N PRO A 362 1.64 20.69 -18.95
CA PRO A 362 0.69 20.03 -19.87
C PRO A 362 1.10 18.59 -20.22
N THR A 363 2.35 18.21 -19.99
CA THR A 363 2.90 16.90 -20.30
C THR A 363 3.97 16.52 -19.28
N LEU A 364 4.03 15.23 -18.94
CA LEU A 364 5.13 14.70 -18.13
C LEU A 364 6.46 14.80 -18.88
N PRO A 365 7.58 15.09 -18.18
CA PRO A 365 8.89 15.03 -18.78
C PRO A 365 9.22 13.59 -19.22
N PRO A 366 10.04 13.37 -20.25
CA PRO A 366 10.36 12.03 -20.76
C PRO A 366 10.98 11.09 -19.71
N GLN A 367 11.57 11.64 -18.67
CA GLN A 367 12.18 10.87 -17.57
C GLN A 367 11.21 10.47 -16.45
N ALA A 368 10.01 11.07 -16.42
CA ALA A 368 8.93 10.60 -15.55
C ALA A 368 8.20 9.45 -16.24
N ILE A 369 8.84 8.29 -16.27
CA ILE A 369 8.32 7.10 -16.92
C ILE A 369 7.33 6.43 -15.97
N ILE A 370 6.14 6.12 -16.50
CA ILE A 370 5.14 5.31 -15.78
C ILE A 370 5.70 3.89 -15.63
N LYS A 371 5.86 3.47 -14.38
CA LYS A 371 6.18 2.09 -14.04
C LYS A 371 4.88 1.35 -13.71
N ASP A 372 4.68 0.25 -14.40
CA ASP A 372 3.64 -0.69 -14.03
C ASP A 372 4.04 -1.39 -12.72
N LYS A 373 3.26 -1.21 -11.67
CA LYS A 373 3.50 -1.88 -10.39
C LYS A 373 3.42 -3.41 -10.51
N ASP A 374 2.64 -3.91 -11.47
CA ASP A 374 2.43 -5.33 -11.68
C ASP A 374 3.61 -6.01 -12.39
N THR A 375 4.54 -5.24 -12.97
CA THR A 375 5.79 -5.79 -13.56
C THR A 375 6.89 -6.00 -12.53
N TRP A 376 6.71 -5.56 -11.29
CA TRP A 376 7.67 -5.75 -10.22
C TRP A 376 7.53 -7.14 -9.60
N ILE A 377 8.46 -8.03 -9.92
CA ILE A 377 8.57 -9.34 -9.25
C ILE A 377 9.44 -9.14 -8.01
N SER A 378 8.84 -9.29 -6.84
CA SER A 378 9.57 -9.27 -5.56
C SER A 378 10.57 -10.43 -5.53
N ALA A 379 11.77 -10.19 -5.00
CA ALA A 379 12.75 -11.26 -4.78
C ALA A 379 12.20 -12.37 -3.84
N THR A 380 11.25 -12.02 -2.99
CA THR A 380 10.53 -12.96 -2.11
C THR A 380 9.63 -13.89 -2.91
N ASP A 381 9.00 -13.40 -3.98
CA ASP A 381 8.16 -14.24 -4.85
C ASP A 381 9.03 -15.23 -5.67
N MET A 382 10.22 -14.81 -6.09
CA MET A 382 11.17 -15.72 -6.76
C MET A 382 11.69 -16.82 -5.84
N LEU A 383 11.90 -16.56 -4.56
CA LEU A 383 12.33 -17.57 -3.59
C LEU A 383 11.22 -18.59 -3.31
N ASN A 384 9.96 -18.16 -3.31
CA ASN A 384 8.82 -19.07 -3.15
C ASN A 384 8.61 -19.97 -4.38
N VAL A 385 8.88 -19.48 -5.60
CA VAL A 385 8.83 -20.28 -6.83
C VAL A 385 9.93 -21.35 -6.85
N GLN A 386 11.13 -21.06 -6.31
CA GLN A 386 12.21 -22.04 -6.23
C GLN A 386 11.98 -23.11 -5.15
N ALA A 387 11.28 -22.75 -4.05
CA ALA A 387 10.98 -23.72 -2.98
C ALA A 387 9.93 -24.77 -3.37
N THR A 388 9.11 -24.50 -4.40
CA THR A 388 8.10 -25.45 -4.92
C THR A 388 8.62 -26.33 -6.07
N GLY A 389 9.83 -26.07 -6.57
CA GLY A 389 10.41 -26.74 -7.74
C GLY A 389 11.35 -27.91 -7.47
N THR A 390 11.61 -28.30 -6.21
CA THR A 390 12.51 -29.43 -5.89
C THR A 390 11.85 -30.39 -4.91
N GLN A 391 10.94 -31.19 -5.40
CA GLN A 391 10.68 -32.55 -4.92
C GLN A 391 10.35 -33.42 -6.12
N GLU A 392 11.36 -33.96 -6.74
CA GLU A 392 11.35 -35.30 -7.37
C GLU A 392 12.03 -36.29 -6.45
#